data_2b4c06331490f35f3c61eb6eeaa8b9b3
#
_entry.id   2b4c06331490f35f3c61eb6eeaa8b9b3
#
_cell.length_a   1.000
_cell.length_b   1.000
_cell.length_c   1.000
_cell.angle_alpha   90.00
_cell.angle_beta   90.00
_cell.angle_gamma   90.00
#
_symmetry.space_group_name_H-M   'P 1'
#
loop_
_entity.id
_entity.type
_entity.pdbx_description
1 polymer ?
#
loop_
_entity_poly.entity_id
_entity_poly.type
_entity_poly.pdbx_seq_one_letter_code
_entity_poly.pdbx_strand_id
1 'polypeptide(L)'
;GIPCDTGETSQELIRGVRLHAEKLLKGMADGDLARAQLGLGHSFSRSKVKFNVNRSDNMIIQAIALLDTLDKDVNTFAMRVREWYGWHFPEMGKLVTDNIAYAKVVRAVGFRTNASSCDLSDILPEEVEQTLKAAAEISMGTEVSDSDMEHIWSLCDQVVSISEYRAQLYSYLCN
;
A
#
# COMPACT_ATOMS: atom_id res chain seq x y z
N GLY A 1 1.06 19.64 47.80
CA GLY A 1 0.75 19.32 46.41
C GLY A 1 -0.38 20.22 45.94
N ILE A 2 -0.39 20.57 44.66
CA ILE A 2 -1.50 21.31 44.03
C ILE A 2 -2.64 20.31 43.81
N PRO A 3 -3.87 20.58 44.30
CA PRO A 3 -4.98 19.70 44.03
C PRO A 3 -5.30 19.71 42.54
N CYS A 4 -5.31 18.52 41.92
CA CYS A 4 -5.63 18.35 40.52
C CYS A 4 -6.99 17.68 40.40
N ASP A 5 -7.88 18.27 39.62
CA ASP A 5 -9.15 17.65 39.24
C ASP A 5 -8.96 16.88 37.91
N THR A 6 -9.17 15.57 37.97
CA THR A 6 -9.05 14.65 36.81
C THR A 6 -10.43 14.10 36.41
N GLY A 7 -11.50 14.72 36.90
CA GLY A 7 -12.88 14.33 36.59
C GLY A 7 -13.19 14.44 35.08
N GLU A 8 -14.26 13.78 34.70
CA GLU A 8 -14.71 13.73 33.29
C GLU A 8 -15.02 15.14 32.75
N THR A 9 -15.60 16.00 33.57
CA THR A 9 -15.91 17.41 33.23
C THR A 9 -14.65 18.21 32.92
N SER A 10 -13.58 18.02 33.70
CA SER A 10 -12.30 18.71 33.50
C SER A 10 -11.61 18.23 32.21
N GLN A 11 -11.71 16.94 31.91
CA GLN A 11 -11.19 16.38 30.68
C GLN A 11 -11.94 16.90 29.45
N GLU A 12 -13.26 17.01 29.51
CA GLU A 12 -14.06 17.60 28.43
C GLU A 12 -13.72 19.07 28.18
N LEU A 13 -13.56 19.85 29.28
CA LEU A 13 -13.12 21.24 29.16
C LEU A 13 -11.75 21.36 28.45
N ILE A 14 -10.79 20.52 28.85
CA ILE A 14 -9.45 20.50 28.22
C ILE A 14 -9.55 20.08 26.73
N ARG A 15 -10.42 19.13 26.42
CA ARG A 15 -10.67 18.72 25.03
C ARG A 15 -11.25 19.87 24.20
N GLY A 16 -12.25 20.59 24.76
CA GLY A 16 -12.82 21.78 24.14
C GLY A 16 -11.80 22.90 23.91
N VAL A 17 -10.94 23.17 24.92
CA VAL A 17 -9.85 24.15 24.78
C VAL A 17 -8.87 23.76 23.69
N ARG A 18 -8.49 22.48 23.58
CA ARG A 18 -7.60 22.01 22.52
C ARG A 18 -8.22 22.16 21.13
N LEU A 19 -9.52 21.86 21.00
CA LEU A 19 -10.25 21.97 19.74
C LEU A 19 -10.35 23.42 19.24
N HIS A 20 -10.49 24.37 20.17
CA HIS A 20 -10.68 25.79 19.86
C HIS A 20 -9.44 26.64 20.24
N ALA A 21 -8.27 26.04 20.35
CA ALA A 21 -7.06 26.72 20.82
C ALA A 21 -6.71 27.95 19.96
N GLU A 22 -6.87 27.88 18.65
CA GLU A 22 -6.60 29.00 17.73
C GLU A 22 -7.49 30.23 18.01
N LYS A 23 -8.73 30.00 18.46
CA LYS A 23 -9.68 31.09 18.80
C LYS A 23 -9.46 31.64 20.20
N LEU A 24 -8.96 30.82 21.12
CA LEU A 24 -8.79 31.17 22.53
C LEU A 24 -7.44 31.83 22.83
N LEU A 25 -6.41 31.52 22.04
CA LEU A 25 -5.06 32.07 22.26
C LEU A 25 -4.89 33.37 21.47
N LYS A 26 -4.58 34.45 22.19
CA LYS A 26 -4.28 35.75 21.56
C LYS A 26 -2.98 35.69 20.78
N GLY A 27 -3.00 36.13 19.51
CA GLY A 27 -1.82 36.19 18.66
C GLY A 27 -1.56 34.94 17.82
N MET A 28 -2.47 34.00 17.82
CA MET A 28 -2.47 32.85 16.90
C MET A 28 -3.30 33.16 15.66
N ALA A 29 -2.75 32.90 14.46
CA ALA A 29 -3.47 32.96 13.20
C ALA A 29 -4.02 31.57 12.83
N ASP A 30 -5.00 31.53 11.95
CA ASP A 30 -5.55 30.28 11.44
C ASP A 30 -4.45 29.43 10.76
N GLY A 31 -4.31 28.17 11.18
CA GLY A 31 -3.32 27.24 10.70
C GLY A 31 -1.96 27.25 11.44
N ASP A 32 -1.74 28.18 12.38
CA ASP A 32 -0.49 28.21 13.18
C ASP A 32 -0.39 27.00 14.10
N LEU A 33 -1.50 26.53 14.64
CA LEU A 33 -1.52 25.34 15.48
C LEU A 33 -1.11 24.09 14.69
N ALA A 34 -1.61 23.95 13.48
CA ALA A 34 -1.26 22.82 12.60
C ALA A 34 0.23 22.85 12.23
N ARG A 35 0.77 24.03 11.92
CA ARG A 35 2.22 24.21 11.65
C ARG A 35 3.07 23.89 12.88
N ALA A 36 2.64 24.33 14.06
CA ALA A 36 3.34 24.06 15.31
C ALA A 36 3.33 22.56 15.66
N GLN A 37 2.20 21.89 15.47
CA GLN A 37 2.07 20.44 15.66
C GLN A 37 2.95 19.67 14.69
N LEU A 38 2.98 20.06 13.41
CA LEU A 38 3.84 19.45 12.40
C LEU A 38 5.31 19.63 12.76
N GLY A 39 5.73 20.85 13.11
CA GLY A 39 7.10 21.16 13.54
C GLY A 39 7.51 20.37 14.79
N LEU A 40 6.62 20.27 15.78
CA LEU A 40 6.85 19.48 16.98
C LEU A 40 6.95 17.97 16.64
N GLY A 41 6.08 17.47 15.79
CA GLY A 41 6.10 16.08 15.34
C GLY A 41 7.42 15.72 14.66
N HIS A 42 7.91 16.56 13.76
CA HIS A 42 9.20 16.38 13.11
C HIS A 42 10.37 16.46 14.11
N SER A 43 10.37 17.43 15.03
CA SER A 43 11.40 17.57 16.06
C SER A 43 11.43 16.35 16.98
N PHE A 44 10.27 15.88 17.42
CA PHE A 44 10.15 14.69 18.25
C PHE A 44 10.63 13.43 17.52
N SER A 45 10.22 13.25 16.26
CA SER A 45 10.64 12.12 15.44
C SER A 45 12.16 12.08 15.26
N ARG A 46 12.78 13.21 14.91
CA ARG A 46 14.24 13.32 14.79
C ARG A 46 14.96 12.98 16.10
N SER A 47 14.43 13.46 17.23
CA SER A 47 14.98 13.18 18.56
C SER A 47 14.90 11.69 18.91
N LYS A 48 13.78 11.04 18.58
CA LYS A 48 13.56 9.61 18.85
C LYS A 48 14.40 8.71 17.97
N VAL A 49 14.50 9.02 16.68
CA VAL A 49 15.28 8.23 15.71
C VAL A 49 16.80 8.45 15.87
N LYS A 50 17.21 9.45 16.65
CA LYS A 50 18.63 9.84 16.81
C LYS A 50 19.33 9.99 15.45
N PHE A 51 18.62 10.57 14.51
CA PHE A 51 19.10 10.74 13.14
C PHE A 51 20.35 11.62 13.11
N ASN A 52 21.45 11.06 12.65
CA ASN A 52 22.68 11.80 12.38
C ASN A 52 22.95 11.75 10.89
N VAL A 53 22.89 12.91 10.22
CA VAL A 53 23.10 13.06 8.78
C VAL A 53 24.47 12.52 8.32
N ASN A 54 25.47 12.55 9.23
CA ASN A 54 26.82 12.09 8.94
C ASN A 54 27.02 10.58 9.08
N ARG A 55 25.97 9.83 9.48
CA ARG A 55 26.00 8.37 9.58
C ARG A 55 25.16 7.76 8.48
N SER A 56 25.77 7.46 7.34
CA SER A 56 25.16 6.75 6.23
C SER A 56 24.62 5.36 6.64
N ASP A 57 25.28 4.70 7.60
CA ASP A 57 24.86 3.38 8.11
C ASP A 57 23.41 3.33 8.59
N ASN A 58 22.95 4.39 9.28
CA ASN A 58 21.57 4.44 9.76
C ASN A 58 20.55 4.50 8.61
N MET A 59 20.88 5.18 7.53
CA MET A 59 20.03 5.25 6.34
C MET A 59 19.96 3.89 5.64
N ILE A 60 21.09 3.21 5.51
CA ILE A 60 21.18 1.88 4.92
C ILE A 60 20.38 0.87 5.76
N ILE A 61 20.55 0.87 7.09
CA ILE A 61 19.80 -0.01 8.00
C ILE A 61 18.28 0.22 7.88
N GLN A 62 17.85 1.48 7.86
CA GLN A 62 16.44 1.82 7.71
C GLN A 62 15.90 1.41 6.34
N ALA A 63 16.66 1.62 5.28
CA ALA A 63 16.27 1.25 3.93
C ALA A 63 16.15 -0.27 3.77
N ILE A 64 17.06 -1.07 4.35
CA ILE A 64 16.97 -2.54 4.34
C ILE A 64 15.74 -3.01 5.12
N ALA A 65 15.49 -2.46 6.32
CA ALA A 65 14.32 -2.81 7.11
C ALA A 65 13.00 -2.47 6.40
N LEU A 66 12.97 -1.35 5.68
CA LEU A 66 11.83 -0.97 4.84
C LEU A 66 11.67 -1.95 3.67
N LEU A 67 12.76 -2.35 3.02
CA LEU A 67 12.74 -3.30 1.92
C LEU A 67 12.16 -4.65 2.34
N ASP A 68 12.57 -5.17 3.51
CA ASP A 68 12.01 -6.40 4.08
C ASP A 68 10.50 -6.27 4.38
N THR A 69 10.07 -5.10 4.82
CA THR A 69 8.64 -4.82 5.05
C THR A 69 7.86 -4.80 3.74
N LEU A 70 8.39 -4.11 2.72
CA LEU A 70 7.77 -4.06 1.39
C LEU A 70 7.66 -5.44 0.75
N ASP A 71 8.65 -6.32 0.91
CA ASP A 71 8.59 -7.70 0.42
C ASP A 71 7.45 -8.50 1.07
N LYS A 72 7.24 -8.33 2.38
CA LYS A 72 6.11 -8.95 3.09
C LYS A 72 4.77 -8.39 2.61
N ASP A 73 4.70 -7.08 2.42
CA ASP A 73 3.48 -6.41 1.98
C ASP A 73 3.11 -6.83 0.55
N VAL A 74 4.06 -6.85 -0.39
CA VAL A 74 3.83 -7.36 -1.75
C VAL A 74 3.30 -8.77 -1.73
N ASN A 75 3.91 -9.66 -0.94
CA ASN A 75 3.45 -11.03 -0.83
C ASN A 75 2.04 -11.13 -0.23
N THR A 76 1.74 -10.35 0.79
CA THR A 76 0.43 -10.34 1.44
C THR A 76 -0.67 -9.89 0.49
N PHE A 77 -0.46 -8.78 -0.21
CA PHE A 77 -1.42 -8.27 -1.19
C PHE A 77 -1.55 -9.21 -2.39
N ALA A 78 -0.45 -9.74 -2.91
CA ALA A 78 -0.48 -10.69 -4.02
C ALA A 78 -1.23 -11.98 -3.67
N MET A 79 -1.08 -12.48 -2.44
CA MET A 79 -1.85 -13.64 -1.96
C MET A 79 -3.35 -13.34 -1.92
N ARG A 80 -3.76 -12.12 -1.52
CA ARG A 80 -5.16 -11.72 -1.54
C ARG A 80 -5.72 -11.63 -2.97
N VAL A 81 -4.94 -11.05 -3.89
CA VAL A 81 -5.32 -11.03 -5.30
C VAL A 81 -5.52 -12.45 -5.86
N ARG A 82 -4.56 -13.37 -5.58
CA ARG A 82 -4.66 -14.77 -6.00
C ARG A 82 -5.87 -15.48 -5.40
N GLU A 83 -6.17 -15.24 -4.13
CA GLU A 83 -7.31 -15.84 -3.43
C GLU A 83 -8.64 -15.36 -4.04
N TRP A 84 -8.80 -14.06 -4.22
CA TRP A 84 -10.06 -13.49 -4.72
C TRP A 84 -10.26 -13.73 -6.20
N TYR A 85 -9.27 -13.47 -7.03
CA TYR A 85 -9.35 -13.71 -8.47
C TYR A 85 -9.35 -15.21 -8.82
N GLY A 86 -8.78 -16.04 -7.97
CA GLY A 86 -8.78 -17.50 -8.14
C GLY A 86 -10.18 -18.14 -8.13
N TRP A 87 -11.19 -17.51 -7.55
CA TRP A 87 -12.57 -17.94 -7.67
C TRP A 87 -13.14 -17.69 -9.07
N HIS A 88 -12.69 -16.62 -9.71
CA HIS A 88 -13.11 -16.27 -11.07
C HIS A 88 -12.33 -17.02 -12.15
N PHE A 89 -11.02 -17.17 -11.96
CA PHE A 89 -10.14 -17.83 -12.92
C PHE A 89 -9.07 -18.70 -12.21
N PRO A 90 -9.45 -19.90 -11.72
CA PRO A 90 -8.56 -20.75 -10.92
C PRO A 90 -7.35 -21.27 -11.69
N GLU A 91 -7.47 -21.49 -13.00
CA GLU A 91 -6.42 -22.04 -13.85
C GLU A 91 -5.23 -21.08 -13.95
N MET A 92 -5.48 -19.77 -13.95
CA MET A 92 -4.44 -18.74 -14.05
C MET A 92 -3.42 -18.82 -12.92
N GLY A 93 -3.85 -19.21 -11.72
CA GLY A 93 -2.95 -19.36 -10.56
C GLY A 93 -1.87 -20.42 -10.74
N LYS A 94 -2.10 -21.40 -11.62
CA LYS A 94 -1.14 -22.46 -11.95
C LYS A 94 -0.21 -22.06 -13.10
N LEU A 95 -0.70 -21.24 -14.02
CA LEU A 95 0.03 -20.83 -15.22
C LEU A 95 1.00 -19.69 -14.92
N VAL A 96 0.59 -18.73 -14.09
CA VAL A 96 1.40 -17.57 -13.73
C VAL A 96 1.85 -17.69 -12.28
N THR A 97 3.09 -18.11 -12.08
CA THR A 97 3.67 -18.31 -10.74
C THR A 97 4.17 -17.03 -10.10
N ASP A 98 4.66 -16.08 -10.91
CA ASP A 98 5.14 -14.79 -10.41
C ASP A 98 3.99 -13.89 -9.97
N ASN A 99 4.11 -13.34 -8.76
CA ASN A 99 3.08 -12.53 -8.12
C ASN A 99 2.85 -11.18 -8.83
N ILE A 100 3.92 -10.57 -9.33
CA ILE A 100 3.86 -9.26 -9.98
C ILE A 100 3.26 -9.41 -11.37
N ALA A 101 3.73 -10.40 -12.14
CA ALA A 101 3.15 -10.74 -13.43
C ALA A 101 1.67 -11.12 -13.29
N TYR A 102 1.32 -11.88 -12.26
CA TYR A 102 -0.07 -12.22 -11.97
C TYR A 102 -0.95 -10.99 -11.77
N ALA A 103 -0.53 -10.04 -10.94
CA ALA A 103 -1.28 -8.80 -10.71
C ALA A 103 -1.42 -7.95 -11.98
N LYS A 104 -0.37 -7.86 -12.80
CA LYS A 104 -0.40 -7.15 -14.08
C LYS A 104 -1.36 -7.81 -15.08
N VAL A 105 -1.36 -9.14 -15.16
CA VAL A 105 -2.28 -9.90 -16.02
C VAL A 105 -3.72 -9.71 -15.56
N VAL A 106 -4.01 -9.82 -14.27
CA VAL A 106 -5.36 -9.57 -13.72
C VAL A 106 -5.82 -8.16 -14.06
N ARG A 107 -4.93 -7.17 -13.97
CA ARG A 107 -5.24 -5.79 -14.31
C ARG A 107 -5.55 -5.59 -15.79
N ALA A 108 -4.81 -6.28 -16.68
CA ALA A 108 -4.98 -6.19 -18.13
C ALA A 108 -6.22 -6.95 -18.62
N VAL A 109 -6.44 -8.16 -18.13
CA VAL A 109 -7.54 -9.04 -18.56
C VAL A 109 -8.87 -8.62 -17.93
N GLY A 110 -8.87 -8.30 -16.63
CA GLY A 110 -10.11 -8.05 -15.88
C GLY A 110 -10.99 -9.29 -15.85
N PHE A 111 -12.12 -9.24 -16.55
CA PHE A 111 -13.00 -10.40 -16.68
C PHE A 111 -12.39 -11.44 -17.63
N ARG A 112 -12.50 -12.73 -17.26
CA ARG A 112 -11.94 -13.83 -18.07
C ARG A 112 -12.45 -13.85 -19.50
N THR A 113 -13.66 -13.34 -19.75
CA THR A 113 -14.23 -13.22 -21.09
C THR A 113 -13.41 -12.36 -22.04
N ASN A 114 -12.67 -11.42 -21.49
CA ASN A 114 -11.80 -10.50 -22.24
C ASN A 114 -10.41 -11.11 -22.52
N ALA A 115 -10.08 -12.25 -21.91
CA ALA A 115 -8.76 -12.87 -22.04
C ALA A 115 -8.38 -13.18 -23.51
N SER A 116 -9.37 -13.56 -24.32
CA SER A 116 -9.15 -13.87 -25.75
C SER A 116 -8.78 -12.65 -26.58
N SER A 117 -9.23 -11.46 -26.19
CA SER A 117 -9.03 -10.21 -26.92
C SER A 117 -7.85 -9.38 -26.41
N CYS A 118 -7.34 -9.68 -25.20
CA CYS A 118 -6.23 -8.95 -24.61
C CYS A 118 -4.88 -9.42 -25.19
N ASP A 119 -3.98 -8.46 -25.39
CA ASP A 119 -2.56 -8.72 -25.70
C ASP A 119 -1.75 -8.70 -24.40
N LEU A 120 -1.08 -9.80 -24.11
CA LEU A 120 -0.29 -9.99 -22.89
C LEU A 120 1.19 -10.20 -23.19
N SER A 121 1.62 -9.96 -24.42
CA SER A 121 3.00 -10.17 -24.89
C SER A 121 4.04 -9.42 -24.07
N ASP A 122 3.67 -8.25 -23.51
CA ASP A 122 4.56 -7.43 -22.67
C ASP A 122 4.78 -8.01 -21.26
N ILE A 123 3.89 -8.89 -20.81
CA ILE A 123 3.88 -9.39 -19.43
C ILE A 123 4.25 -10.87 -19.36
N LEU A 124 3.80 -11.65 -20.34
CA LEU A 124 3.96 -13.10 -20.37
C LEU A 124 4.67 -13.58 -21.64
N PRO A 125 5.40 -14.70 -21.55
CA PRO A 125 5.87 -15.41 -22.74
C PRO A 125 4.70 -15.88 -23.62
N GLU A 126 4.87 -15.89 -24.93
CA GLU A 126 3.83 -16.25 -25.91
C GLU A 126 3.20 -17.63 -25.66
N GLU A 127 4.00 -18.60 -25.25
CA GLU A 127 3.52 -19.96 -24.91
C GLU A 127 2.53 -19.95 -23.73
N VAL A 128 2.83 -19.14 -22.69
CA VAL A 128 1.99 -19.02 -21.50
C VAL A 128 0.70 -18.24 -21.84
N GLU A 129 0.82 -17.20 -22.67
CA GLU A 129 -0.33 -16.43 -23.14
C GLU A 129 -1.33 -17.29 -23.91
N GLN A 130 -0.84 -18.08 -24.86
CA GLN A 130 -1.71 -19.00 -25.65
C GLN A 130 -2.40 -20.03 -24.74
N THR A 131 -1.65 -20.61 -23.80
CA THR A 131 -2.19 -21.56 -22.83
C THR A 131 -3.25 -20.90 -21.93
N LEU A 132 -3.02 -19.66 -21.52
CA LEU A 132 -3.93 -18.88 -20.70
C LEU A 132 -5.23 -18.56 -21.45
N LYS A 133 -5.14 -18.16 -22.73
CA LYS A 133 -6.31 -17.92 -23.59
C LYS A 133 -7.14 -19.18 -23.79
N ALA A 134 -6.50 -20.30 -24.06
CA ALA A 134 -7.18 -21.60 -24.16
C ALA A 134 -7.83 -22.01 -22.83
N ALA A 135 -7.16 -21.79 -21.69
CA ALA A 135 -7.72 -22.08 -20.38
C ALA A 135 -8.95 -21.19 -20.05
N ALA A 136 -8.95 -19.94 -20.51
CA ALA A 136 -10.06 -19.02 -20.28
C ALA A 136 -11.36 -19.47 -20.93
N GLU A 137 -11.30 -20.14 -22.10
CA GLU A 137 -12.48 -20.64 -22.80
C GLU A 137 -13.17 -21.81 -22.07
N ILE A 138 -12.37 -22.66 -21.42
CA ILE A 138 -12.85 -23.87 -20.72
C ILE A 138 -12.90 -23.72 -19.20
N SER A 139 -12.63 -22.52 -18.70
CA SER A 139 -12.54 -22.26 -17.25
C SER A 139 -13.86 -22.50 -16.53
N MET A 140 -13.78 -23.17 -15.38
CA MET A 140 -14.90 -23.45 -14.49
C MET A 140 -15.06 -22.43 -13.36
N GLY A 141 -14.41 -21.26 -13.46
CA GLY A 141 -14.51 -20.18 -12.47
C GLY A 141 -15.92 -19.59 -12.36
N THR A 142 -16.22 -19.02 -11.21
CA THR A 142 -17.50 -18.33 -10.94
C THR A 142 -17.51 -16.92 -11.54
N GLU A 143 -18.70 -16.40 -11.79
CA GLU A 143 -18.84 -15.00 -12.15
C GLU A 143 -18.57 -14.09 -10.93
N VAL A 144 -17.96 -12.95 -11.19
CA VAL A 144 -17.64 -11.94 -10.17
C VAL A 144 -18.40 -10.66 -10.51
N SER A 145 -18.91 -9.97 -9.49
CA SER A 145 -19.60 -8.69 -9.69
C SER A 145 -18.61 -7.58 -10.11
N ASP A 146 -19.12 -6.55 -10.78
CA ASP A 146 -18.32 -5.38 -11.18
C ASP A 146 -17.67 -4.71 -9.96
N SER A 147 -18.40 -4.62 -8.85
CA SER A 147 -17.90 -4.05 -7.59
C SER A 147 -16.72 -4.84 -7.02
N ASP A 148 -16.78 -6.18 -7.05
CA ASP A 148 -15.69 -7.03 -6.55
C ASP A 148 -14.48 -6.94 -7.48
N MET A 149 -14.71 -6.83 -8.78
CA MET A 149 -13.64 -6.64 -9.75
C MET A 149 -12.89 -5.31 -9.55
N GLU A 150 -13.61 -4.22 -9.25
CA GLU A 150 -12.97 -2.93 -8.90
C GLU A 150 -12.07 -3.05 -7.66
N HIS A 151 -12.50 -3.79 -6.65
CA HIS A 151 -11.68 -4.06 -5.47
C HIS A 151 -10.43 -4.88 -5.81
N ILE A 152 -10.56 -5.91 -6.65
CA ILE A 152 -9.43 -6.71 -7.13
C ILE A 152 -8.45 -5.84 -7.91
N TRP A 153 -8.93 -4.97 -8.80
CA TRP A 153 -8.07 -4.03 -9.53
C TRP A 153 -7.32 -3.07 -8.61
N SER A 154 -7.99 -2.54 -7.60
CA SER A 154 -7.35 -1.70 -6.59
C SER A 154 -6.22 -2.41 -5.87
N LEU A 155 -6.41 -3.69 -5.51
CA LEU A 155 -5.35 -4.51 -4.92
C LEU A 155 -4.20 -4.78 -5.90
N CYS A 156 -4.50 -5.03 -7.18
CA CYS A 156 -3.48 -5.21 -8.21
C CYS A 156 -2.63 -3.94 -8.40
N ASP A 157 -3.27 -2.77 -8.44
CA ASP A 157 -2.58 -1.49 -8.54
C ASP A 157 -1.67 -1.25 -7.34
N GLN A 158 -2.09 -1.65 -6.13
CA GLN A 158 -1.23 -1.60 -4.94
C GLN A 158 -0.03 -2.54 -5.05
N VAL A 159 -0.21 -3.77 -5.49
CA VAL A 159 0.90 -4.73 -5.70
C VAL A 159 1.93 -4.17 -6.67
N VAL A 160 1.50 -3.63 -7.79
CA VAL A 160 2.38 -3.05 -8.81
C VAL A 160 3.13 -1.83 -8.24
N SER A 161 2.42 -0.90 -7.61
CA SER A 161 2.99 0.32 -7.02
C SER A 161 4.03 0.01 -5.94
N ILE A 162 3.73 -0.91 -5.02
CA ILE A 162 4.68 -1.30 -3.96
C ILE A 162 5.90 -2.00 -4.56
N SER A 163 5.71 -2.84 -5.58
CA SER A 163 6.79 -3.50 -6.28
C SER A 163 7.74 -2.52 -7.00
N GLU A 164 7.18 -1.49 -7.64
CA GLU A 164 7.97 -0.43 -8.28
C GLU A 164 8.76 0.38 -7.25
N TYR A 165 8.12 0.74 -6.14
CA TYR A 165 8.79 1.44 -5.04
C TYR A 165 9.91 0.59 -4.44
N ARG A 166 9.69 -0.71 -4.24
CA ARG A 166 10.71 -1.66 -3.81
C ARG A 166 11.92 -1.67 -4.76
N ALA A 167 11.67 -1.70 -6.07
CA ALA A 167 12.73 -1.68 -7.07
C ALA A 167 13.55 -0.38 -7.04
N GLN A 168 12.88 0.76 -6.86
CA GLN A 168 13.55 2.06 -6.69
C GLN A 168 14.41 2.11 -5.44
N LEU A 169 13.89 1.60 -4.31
CA LEU A 169 14.62 1.55 -3.05
C LEU A 169 15.84 0.62 -3.14
N TYR A 170 15.70 -0.52 -3.82
CA TYR A 170 16.81 -1.43 -4.07
C TYR A 170 17.89 -0.77 -4.94
N SER A 171 17.50 -0.08 -6.00
CA SER A 171 18.43 0.68 -6.84
C SER A 171 19.17 1.76 -6.05
N TYR A 172 18.47 2.45 -5.13
CA TYR A 172 19.10 3.42 -4.24
C TYR A 172 20.15 2.80 -3.30
N LEU A 173 19.89 1.58 -2.82
CA LEU A 173 20.85 0.87 -1.96
C LEU A 173 22.09 0.35 -2.70
N CYS A 174 21.97 0.11 -4.01
CA CYS A 174 23.08 -0.39 -4.85
C CYS A 174 23.99 0.72 -5.38
N ASN A 175 23.53 1.97 -5.37
CA ASN A 175 24.28 3.16 -5.82
C ASN A 175 24.93 3.89 -4.65
#